data_d9255c119e3551781559fa880e1dfa9e
#
_entry.id   d9255c119e3551781559fa880e1dfa9e
#
_cell.length_a   1.000
_cell.length_b   1.000
_cell.length_c   1.000
_cell.angle_alpha   90.00
_cell.angle_beta   90.00
_cell.angle_gamma   90.00
#
_symmetry.space_group_name_H-M   'P 1'
#
loop_
_entity.id
_entity.type
_entity.pdbx_description
1 polymer ?
#
loop_
_entity_poly.entity_id
_entity_poly.type
_entity_poly.pdbx_seq_one_letter_code
_entity_poly.pdbx_strand_id
1 'polypeptide(L)'
;MVLEEIVRPLVKWYRDNKRILPWRDKDNAYYTWVSEIMLQQTRVEAVKPYFQRFITELPDIQSLAECPEEKLLKLWEGLGYYNRVRNMQEAAKTVKDEYNGRLPEDYQALLSLKGIGSYTAGAIASIAYGEKVPAVDGNVLRVISRITESTEDISRQSVRRKIEQQVSQIMPSDCPGDFNQALMELGAVICVPNGQAKCAECPIAFTCLAHRHDKEDMIPVKAPKKARTQDNRTVFIIQDGECTAIRKRPEKGLLAGLYELPNTQGHLKSEDALLYVKELGLDPLYIEELPPAKHIFSHIEWRMQAYRIKVSSLKTTQDKELIFVSKEQSGKQYAIPSAFGAYAKYIKEETIR
;
A
#
# COMPACT_ATOMS: atom_id res chain seq x y z
N MET A 1 -21.15 1.86 30.53
CA MET A 1 -19.74 1.62 30.25
C MET A 1 -19.10 2.94 29.87
N VAL A 2 -18.06 3.34 30.58
CA VAL A 2 -17.38 4.60 30.32
C VAL A 2 -16.13 4.25 29.50
N LEU A 3 -16.11 4.61 28.23
CA LEU A 3 -14.95 4.35 27.34
C LEU A 3 -13.66 4.98 27.87
N GLU A 4 -13.74 6.00 28.71
CA GLU A 4 -12.60 6.65 29.38
C GLU A 4 -11.74 5.69 30.22
N GLU A 5 -12.34 4.62 30.76
CA GLU A 5 -11.64 3.63 31.59
C GLU A 5 -10.55 2.87 30.83
N ILE A 6 -10.62 2.81 29.50
CA ILE A 6 -9.60 2.11 28.68
C ILE A 6 -8.29 2.89 28.58
N VAL A 7 -8.31 4.22 28.74
CA VAL A 7 -7.20 5.11 28.34
C VAL A 7 -5.91 4.77 29.07
N ARG A 8 -5.93 4.80 30.40
CA ARG A 8 -4.71 4.61 31.21
C ARG A 8 -4.15 3.17 31.12
N PRO A 9 -4.96 2.09 31.23
CA PRO A 9 -4.48 0.74 31.04
C PRO A 9 -3.89 0.50 29.65
N LEU A 10 -4.53 1.04 28.62
CA LEU A 10 -4.10 0.87 27.23
C LEU A 10 -2.78 1.61 26.94
N VAL A 11 -2.64 2.87 27.36
CA VAL A 11 -1.40 3.65 27.18
C VAL A 11 -0.25 3.01 27.96
N LYS A 12 -0.50 2.56 29.21
CA LYS A 12 0.52 1.86 30.00
C LYS A 12 0.99 0.59 29.27
N TRP A 13 0.05 -0.26 28.84
CA TRP A 13 0.37 -1.47 28.09
C TRP A 13 1.19 -1.16 26.84
N TYR A 14 0.80 -0.14 26.06
CA TYR A 14 1.51 0.26 24.85
C TYR A 14 2.96 0.63 25.14
N ARG A 15 3.21 1.44 26.15
CA ARG A 15 4.57 1.85 26.54
C ARG A 15 5.45 0.67 26.91
N ASP A 16 4.86 -0.32 27.59
CA ASP A 16 5.56 -1.52 28.07
C ASP A 16 5.76 -2.58 26.95
N ASN A 17 4.89 -2.61 25.93
CA ASN A 17 4.80 -3.73 24.95
C ASN A 17 4.89 -3.32 23.46
N LYS A 18 5.04 -2.03 23.15
CA LYS A 18 5.10 -1.58 21.75
C LYS A 18 6.23 -2.23 20.97
N ARG A 19 5.94 -2.66 19.75
CA ARG A 19 6.96 -3.18 18.83
C ARG A 19 8.00 -2.10 18.52
N ILE A 20 9.27 -2.49 18.43
CA ILE A 20 10.34 -1.63 17.94
C ILE A 20 10.18 -1.53 16.41
N LEU A 21 9.89 -0.33 15.91
CA LEU A 21 9.69 -0.07 14.49
C LEU A 21 10.56 1.10 14.06
N PRO A 22 11.20 1.05 12.87
CA PRO A 22 12.20 2.04 12.44
C PRO A 22 11.64 3.47 12.30
N TRP A 23 10.33 3.65 12.27
CA TRP A 23 9.67 4.95 12.20
C TRP A 23 9.17 5.49 13.55
N ARG A 24 9.39 4.73 14.65
CA ARG A 24 8.93 5.12 16.01
C ARG A 24 10.00 5.75 16.88
N ASP A 25 11.28 5.62 16.51
CA ASP A 25 12.40 6.01 17.38
C ASP A 25 12.71 7.51 17.37
N LYS A 26 12.00 8.28 16.57
CA LYS A 26 12.21 9.71 16.43
C LYS A 26 10.86 10.41 16.30
N ASP A 27 10.66 11.49 17.04
CA ASP A 27 9.53 12.42 16.84
C ASP A 27 9.71 13.19 15.52
N ASN A 28 9.60 12.48 14.41
CA ASN A 28 9.82 12.98 13.07
C ASN A 28 8.53 12.85 12.26
N ALA A 29 7.90 13.99 12.01
CA ALA A 29 6.65 14.06 11.25
C ALA A 29 6.76 13.46 9.83
N TYR A 30 7.91 13.65 9.18
CA TYR A 30 8.17 13.05 7.87
C TYR A 30 8.20 11.52 7.93
N TYR A 31 8.87 10.95 8.95
CA TYR A 31 8.93 9.50 9.14
C TYR A 31 7.56 8.92 9.49
N THR A 32 6.79 9.61 10.33
CA THR A 32 5.41 9.24 10.62
C THR A 32 4.58 9.24 9.33
N TRP A 33 4.64 10.31 8.55
CA TRP A 33 3.91 10.41 7.29
C TRP A 33 4.28 9.30 6.30
N VAL A 34 5.57 9.11 6.01
CA VAL A 34 6.04 8.08 5.07
C VAL A 34 5.57 6.69 5.52
N SER A 35 5.74 6.35 6.80
CA SER A 35 5.34 5.05 7.32
C SER A 35 3.83 4.85 7.24
N GLU A 36 3.02 5.85 7.61
CA GLU A 36 1.56 5.75 7.57
C GLU A 36 1.05 5.56 6.13
N ILE A 37 1.64 6.22 5.14
CA ILE A 37 1.30 5.99 3.73
C ILE A 37 1.74 4.59 3.27
N MET A 38 2.90 4.09 3.67
CA MET A 38 3.36 2.75 3.31
C MET A 38 2.51 1.65 3.95
N LEU A 39 2.08 1.84 5.20
CA LEU A 39 1.27 0.88 5.96
C LEU A 39 -0.17 0.75 5.45
N GLN A 40 -0.66 1.70 4.63
CA GLN A 40 -1.98 1.56 4.01
C GLN A 40 -2.05 0.27 3.18
N GLN A 41 -2.82 -0.70 3.64
CA GLN A 41 -3.04 -2.02 3.02
C GLN A 41 -1.77 -2.89 2.87
N THR A 42 -0.69 -2.56 3.57
CA THR A 42 0.57 -3.32 3.57
C THR A 42 0.93 -3.74 5.00
N ARG A 43 1.39 -4.97 5.17
CA ARG A 43 1.78 -5.50 6.50
C ARG A 43 3.06 -4.85 6.99
N VAL A 44 3.16 -4.63 8.29
CA VAL A 44 4.31 -3.98 8.96
C VAL A 44 5.65 -4.61 8.55
N GLU A 45 5.76 -5.94 8.60
CA GLU A 45 7.01 -6.64 8.27
C GLU A 45 7.46 -6.41 6.81
N ALA A 46 6.49 -6.32 5.90
CA ALA A 46 6.79 -6.01 4.50
C ALA A 46 7.22 -4.54 4.32
N VAL A 47 6.71 -3.61 5.13
CA VAL A 47 7.04 -2.17 5.04
C VAL A 47 8.45 -1.86 5.55
N LYS A 48 8.95 -2.55 6.59
CA LYS A 48 10.25 -2.24 7.20
C LYS A 48 11.40 -2.04 6.20
N PRO A 49 11.71 -2.98 5.29
CA PRO A 49 12.80 -2.81 4.33
C PRO A 49 12.53 -1.71 3.30
N TYR A 50 11.26 -1.48 2.94
CA TYR A 50 10.89 -0.37 2.04
C TYR A 50 11.09 0.99 2.70
N PHE A 51 10.66 1.13 3.94
CA PHE A 51 10.82 2.35 4.70
C PHE A 51 12.31 2.71 4.84
N GLN A 52 13.13 1.75 5.27
CA GLN A 52 14.57 1.98 5.44
C GLN A 52 15.22 2.45 4.13
N ARG A 53 14.95 1.76 3.02
CA ARG A 53 15.48 2.15 1.71
C ARG A 53 14.97 3.53 1.28
N PHE A 54 13.69 3.79 1.49
CA PHE A 54 13.06 5.05 1.07
C PHE A 54 13.64 6.25 1.80
N ILE A 55 13.77 6.19 3.14
CA ILE A 55 14.34 7.31 3.91
C ILE A 55 15.87 7.46 3.74
N THR A 56 16.57 6.40 3.33
CA THR A 56 17.99 6.50 2.95
C THR A 56 18.16 7.28 1.65
N GLU A 57 17.30 7.04 0.66
CA GLU A 57 17.35 7.72 -0.64
C GLU A 57 16.65 9.09 -0.65
N LEU A 58 15.63 9.26 0.16
CA LEU A 58 14.78 10.45 0.29
C LEU A 58 14.59 10.78 1.78
N PRO A 59 15.60 11.38 2.42
CA PRO A 59 15.62 11.57 3.88
C PRO A 59 14.67 12.66 4.39
N ASP A 60 14.19 13.54 3.53
CA ASP A 60 13.41 14.71 3.88
C ASP A 60 12.39 15.11 2.79
N ILE A 61 11.59 16.13 3.11
CA ILE A 61 10.57 16.69 2.23
C ILE A 61 11.17 17.21 0.91
N GLN A 62 12.32 17.85 0.97
CA GLN A 62 12.94 18.44 -0.22
C GLN A 62 13.36 17.36 -1.20
N SER A 63 14.07 16.34 -0.73
CA SER A 63 14.52 15.22 -1.55
C SER A 63 13.34 14.45 -2.17
N LEU A 64 12.23 14.30 -1.43
CA LEU A 64 11.00 13.69 -1.95
C LEU A 64 10.34 14.58 -3.01
N ALA A 65 10.23 15.89 -2.78
CA ALA A 65 9.61 16.83 -3.70
C ALA A 65 10.36 16.90 -5.05
N GLU A 66 11.69 16.84 -5.00
CA GLU A 66 12.56 16.96 -6.16
C GLU A 66 12.91 15.63 -6.85
N CYS A 67 12.50 14.49 -6.27
CA CYS A 67 12.80 13.16 -6.81
C CYS A 67 12.18 12.98 -8.22
N PRO A 68 12.94 12.55 -9.23
CA PRO A 68 12.37 12.17 -10.51
C PRO A 68 11.31 11.07 -10.34
N GLU A 69 10.18 11.19 -11.04
CA GLU A 69 9.05 10.26 -10.88
C GLU A 69 9.45 8.80 -11.11
N GLU A 70 10.30 8.53 -12.10
CA GLU A 70 10.77 7.16 -12.40
C GLU A 70 11.55 6.55 -11.23
N LYS A 71 12.45 7.33 -10.59
CA LYS A 71 13.16 6.91 -9.38
C LYS A 71 12.18 6.69 -8.23
N LEU A 72 11.22 7.59 -8.05
CA LEU A 72 10.22 7.49 -6.99
C LEU A 72 9.37 6.22 -7.13
N LEU A 73 8.86 5.95 -8.34
CA LEU A 73 8.08 4.75 -8.63
C LEU A 73 8.91 3.47 -8.44
N LYS A 74 10.21 3.53 -8.77
CA LYS A 74 11.14 2.41 -8.55
C LYS A 74 11.36 2.13 -7.07
N LEU A 75 11.52 3.16 -6.23
CA LEU A 75 11.64 3.01 -4.77
C LEU A 75 10.36 2.41 -4.15
N TRP A 76 9.20 2.66 -4.77
CA TRP A 76 7.90 2.17 -4.32
C TRP A 76 7.51 0.80 -4.90
N GLU A 77 8.32 0.25 -5.81
CA GLU A 77 8.04 -0.99 -6.50
C GLU A 77 7.82 -2.15 -5.52
N GLY A 78 6.66 -2.81 -5.64
CA GLY A 78 6.25 -3.92 -4.76
C GLY A 78 5.24 -3.55 -3.67
N LEU A 79 5.14 -2.28 -3.27
CA LEU A 79 4.14 -1.81 -2.30
C LEU A 79 2.73 -1.68 -2.90
N GLY A 80 2.63 -1.52 -4.23
CA GLY A 80 1.36 -1.32 -4.92
C GLY A 80 0.70 0.05 -4.65
N TYR A 81 -0.49 0.26 -5.23
CA TYR A 81 -1.24 1.53 -5.06
C TYR A 81 -0.37 2.78 -5.27
N TYR A 82 0.31 2.85 -6.40
CA TYR A 82 1.33 3.86 -6.70
C TYR A 82 0.84 5.31 -6.63
N ASN A 83 -0.47 5.55 -6.74
CA ASN A 83 -1.05 6.87 -6.50
C ASN A 83 -0.76 7.41 -5.10
N ARG A 84 -0.46 6.53 -4.12
CA ARG A 84 -0.07 6.95 -2.77
C ARG A 84 1.23 7.74 -2.81
N VAL A 85 2.26 7.20 -3.44
CA VAL A 85 3.57 7.88 -3.51
C VAL A 85 3.55 9.09 -4.42
N ARG A 86 2.76 9.08 -5.51
CA ARG A 86 2.55 10.28 -6.34
C ARG A 86 1.87 11.41 -5.57
N ASN A 87 0.79 11.10 -4.86
CA ASN A 87 0.11 12.08 -4.01
C ASN A 87 1.05 12.59 -2.90
N MET A 88 1.88 11.71 -2.33
CA MET A 88 2.86 12.07 -1.32
C MET A 88 3.92 13.03 -1.90
N GLN A 89 4.38 12.83 -3.13
CA GLN A 89 5.29 13.76 -3.79
C GLN A 89 4.63 15.12 -4.08
N GLU A 90 3.39 15.12 -4.57
CA GLU A 90 2.65 16.39 -4.78
C GLU A 90 2.45 17.14 -3.48
N ALA A 91 2.11 16.46 -2.39
CA ALA A 91 2.04 17.08 -1.08
C ALA A 91 3.42 17.59 -0.61
N ALA A 92 4.51 16.85 -0.86
CA ALA A 92 5.87 17.29 -0.54
C ALA A 92 6.26 18.56 -1.28
N LYS A 93 5.87 18.72 -2.54
CA LYS A 93 6.05 19.97 -3.30
C LYS A 93 5.32 21.15 -2.64
N THR A 94 4.05 20.96 -2.28
CA THR A 94 3.28 21.97 -1.54
C THR A 94 3.94 22.31 -0.21
N VAL A 95 4.37 21.29 0.56
CA VAL A 95 5.05 21.53 1.85
C VAL A 95 6.38 22.27 1.68
N LYS A 96 7.14 21.95 0.64
CA LYS A 96 8.37 22.66 0.31
C LYS A 96 8.11 24.13 0.01
N ASP A 97 7.10 24.41 -0.82
CA ASP A 97 6.84 25.74 -1.35
C ASP A 97 6.09 26.66 -0.37
N GLU A 98 5.13 26.10 0.40
CA GLU A 98 4.23 26.88 1.25
C GLU A 98 4.56 26.79 2.76
N TYR A 99 5.28 25.74 3.20
CA TYR A 99 5.58 25.47 4.60
C TYR A 99 7.07 25.34 4.90
N ASN A 100 7.93 25.94 4.06
CA ASN A 100 9.40 25.94 4.25
C ASN A 100 10.00 24.52 4.44
N GLY A 101 9.46 23.52 3.77
CA GLY A 101 9.93 22.13 3.83
C GLY A 101 9.63 21.40 5.14
N ARG A 102 8.72 21.90 5.98
CA ARG A 102 8.27 21.25 7.22
C ARG A 102 6.78 20.99 7.16
N LEU A 103 6.35 19.76 7.49
CA LEU A 103 4.94 19.46 7.59
C LEU A 103 4.26 20.41 8.59
N PRO A 104 3.08 20.96 8.25
CA PRO A 104 2.33 21.79 9.17
C PRO A 104 1.94 21.02 10.44
N GLU A 105 1.92 21.70 11.58
CA GLU A 105 1.54 21.11 12.87
C GLU A 105 0.02 21.01 13.00
N ASP A 106 -0.71 21.92 12.39
CA ASP A 106 -2.17 22.01 12.46
C ASP A 106 -2.87 20.92 11.64
N TYR A 107 -3.82 20.25 12.25
CA TYR A 107 -4.59 19.16 11.62
C TYR A 107 -5.32 19.60 10.35
N GLN A 108 -5.90 20.80 10.30
CA GLN A 108 -6.63 21.27 9.13
C GLN A 108 -5.68 21.58 7.97
N ALA A 109 -4.52 22.14 8.25
CA ALA A 109 -3.48 22.34 7.26
C ALA A 109 -2.97 21.00 6.68
N LEU A 110 -2.77 19.98 7.54
CA LEU A 110 -2.42 18.63 7.07
C LEU A 110 -3.50 18.03 6.16
N LEU A 111 -4.79 18.21 6.49
CA LEU A 111 -5.91 17.74 5.66
C LEU A 111 -5.98 18.39 4.28
N SER A 112 -5.45 19.59 4.11
CA SER A 112 -5.42 20.28 2.81
C SER A 112 -4.41 19.68 1.83
N LEU A 113 -3.44 18.91 2.33
CA LEU A 113 -2.37 18.33 1.53
C LEU A 113 -2.86 17.13 0.71
N LYS A 114 -2.35 17.01 -0.50
CA LYS A 114 -2.75 15.96 -1.44
C LYS A 114 -2.51 14.55 -0.88
N GLY A 115 -3.58 13.75 -0.82
CA GLY A 115 -3.50 12.36 -0.38
C GLY A 115 -3.41 12.16 1.14
N ILE A 116 -3.49 13.21 1.93
CA ILE A 116 -3.60 13.15 3.38
C ILE A 116 -5.08 13.23 3.77
N GLY A 117 -5.63 12.12 4.24
CA GLY A 117 -6.99 12.05 4.78
C GLY A 117 -7.03 12.18 6.30
N SER A 118 -8.24 12.15 6.91
CA SER A 118 -8.45 12.32 8.36
C SER A 118 -7.56 11.40 9.21
N TYR A 119 -7.41 10.15 8.80
CA TYR A 119 -6.53 9.20 9.48
C TYR A 119 -5.06 9.64 9.47
N THR A 120 -4.51 9.92 8.29
CA THR A 120 -3.09 10.27 8.15
C THR A 120 -2.79 11.62 8.81
N ALA A 121 -3.67 12.60 8.65
CA ALA A 121 -3.56 13.89 9.33
C ALA A 121 -3.60 13.73 10.85
N GLY A 122 -4.54 12.93 11.38
CA GLY A 122 -4.63 12.64 12.81
C GLY A 122 -3.40 11.90 13.35
N ALA A 123 -2.84 10.97 12.59
CA ALA A 123 -1.62 10.27 12.98
C ALA A 123 -0.42 11.23 13.05
N ILE A 124 -0.20 12.06 12.01
CA ILE A 124 0.90 13.03 12.00
C ILE A 124 0.73 14.05 13.14
N ALA A 125 -0.44 14.69 13.23
CA ALA A 125 -0.70 15.73 14.21
C ALA A 125 -0.57 15.22 15.66
N SER A 126 -1.07 14.03 15.95
CA SER A 126 -1.01 13.50 17.32
C SER A 126 0.33 12.88 17.68
N ILE A 127 0.98 12.14 16.77
CA ILE A 127 2.22 11.42 17.08
C ILE A 127 3.43 12.36 17.04
N ALA A 128 3.51 13.21 16.02
CA ALA A 128 4.68 14.08 15.85
C ALA A 128 4.54 15.43 16.60
N TYR A 129 3.31 15.93 16.72
CA TYR A 129 3.09 17.28 17.26
C TYR A 129 2.27 17.31 18.56
N GLY A 130 1.77 16.15 19.01
CA GLY A 130 1.02 16.07 20.27
C GLY A 130 -0.36 16.73 20.22
N GLU A 131 -0.90 17.01 19.03
CA GLU A 131 -2.24 17.56 18.90
C GLU A 131 -3.30 16.54 19.28
N LYS A 132 -4.32 16.97 20.01
CA LYS A 132 -5.40 16.12 20.51
C LYS A 132 -6.42 15.80 19.41
N VAL A 133 -6.03 15.00 18.44
CA VAL A 133 -6.89 14.57 17.31
C VAL A 133 -6.82 13.06 17.11
N PRO A 134 -7.94 12.38 16.78
CA PRO A 134 -7.98 10.94 16.61
C PRO A 134 -7.39 10.51 15.27
N ALA A 135 -6.73 9.32 15.28
CA ALA A 135 -6.29 8.61 14.08
C ALA A 135 -7.01 7.26 14.00
N VAL A 136 -8.11 7.20 13.25
CA VAL A 136 -8.99 6.02 13.22
C VAL A 136 -8.78 5.21 11.95
N ASP A 137 -7.98 4.15 12.07
CA ASP A 137 -7.73 3.15 11.03
C ASP A 137 -8.66 1.93 11.15
N GLY A 138 -8.44 0.92 10.34
CA GLY A 138 -9.20 -0.33 10.41
C GLY A 138 -9.01 -1.11 11.72
N ASN A 139 -7.89 -0.93 12.42
CA ASN A 139 -7.63 -1.53 13.72
C ASN A 139 -8.45 -0.83 14.80
N VAL A 140 -8.40 0.49 14.83
CA VAL A 140 -9.18 1.30 15.77
C VAL A 140 -10.68 1.07 15.60
N LEU A 141 -11.18 1.05 14.35
CA LEU A 141 -12.58 0.71 14.07
C LEU A 141 -12.97 -0.62 14.68
N ARG A 142 -12.16 -1.65 14.52
CA ARG A 142 -12.42 -2.99 15.09
C ARG A 142 -12.38 -2.99 16.61
N VAL A 143 -11.35 -2.39 17.19
CA VAL A 143 -11.17 -2.34 18.65
C VAL A 143 -12.35 -1.63 19.32
N ILE A 144 -12.69 -0.44 18.86
CA ILE A 144 -13.82 0.32 19.44
C ILE A 144 -15.15 -0.40 19.19
N SER A 145 -15.38 -0.97 18.00
CA SER A 145 -16.61 -1.74 17.76
C SER A 145 -16.75 -2.94 18.71
N ARG A 146 -15.66 -3.65 18.99
CA ARG A 146 -15.68 -4.79 19.94
C ARG A 146 -15.90 -4.32 21.39
N ILE A 147 -15.23 -3.26 21.82
CA ILE A 147 -15.41 -2.71 23.17
C ILE A 147 -16.87 -2.30 23.38
N THR A 148 -17.48 -1.62 22.41
CA THR A 148 -18.86 -1.13 22.49
C THR A 148 -19.93 -2.13 22.01
N GLU A 149 -19.52 -3.32 21.58
CA GLU A 149 -20.39 -4.32 20.97
C GLU A 149 -21.24 -3.74 19.81
N SER A 150 -20.65 -2.86 19.00
CA SER A 150 -21.37 -2.24 17.90
C SER A 150 -21.54 -3.20 16.73
N THR A 151 -22.79 -3.41 16.31
CA THR A 151 -23.17 -4.20 15.13
C THR A 151 -23.35 -3.34 13.89
N GLU A 152 -23.04 -2.05 13.96
CA GLU A 152 -23.09 -1.14 12.82
C GLU A 152 -21.98 -1.46 11.81
N ASP A 153 -22.30 -1.34 10.52
CA ASP A 153 -21.34 -1.60 9.43
C ASP A 153 -20.24 -0.54 9.40
N ILE A 154 -19.02 -0.92 9.77
CA ILE A 154 -17.85 -0.03 9.81
C ILE A 154 -17.38 0.46 8.43
N SER A 155 -17.94 -0.05 7.33
CA SER A 155 -17.67 0.48 5.99
C SER A 155 -18.41 1.79 5.71
N ARG A 156 -19.46 2.10 6.49
CA ARG A 156 -20.25 3.32 6.36
C ARG A 156 -19.52 4.52 6.95
N GLN A 157 -19.48 5.62 6.20
CA GLN A 157 -18.81 6.86 6.64
C GLN A 157 -19.42 7.46 7.91
N SER A 158 -20.74 7.31 8.11
CA SER A 158 -21.42 7.76 9.34
C SER A 158 -20.92 7.02 10.58
N VAL A 159 -20.71 5.71 10.48
CA VAL A 159 -20.20 4.87 11.57
C VAL A 159 -18.73 5.23 11.88
N ARG A 160 -17.92 5.48 10.85
CA ARG A 160 -16.54 5.94 11.03
C ARG A 160 -16.47 7.26 11.80
N ARG A 161 -17.28 8.24 11.39
CA ARG A 161 -17.37 9.55 12.09
C ARG A 161 -17.82 9.40 13.54
N LYS A 162 -18.78 8.52 13.81
CA LYS A 162 -19.24 8.22 15.17
C LYS A 162 -18.10 7.68 16.03
N ILE A 163 -17.31 6.76 15.50
CA ILE A 163 -16.14 6.20 16.21
C ILE A 163 -15.04 7.27 16.37
N GLU A 164 -14.78 8.09 15.36
CA GLU A 164 -13.85 9.22 15.46
C GLU A 164 -14.25 10.18 16.59
N GLN A 165 -15.54 10.50 16.73
CA GLN A 165 -16.06 11.32 17.83
C GLN A 165 -15.87 10.64 19.20
N GLN A 166 -16.18 9.34 19.30
CA GLN A 166 -15.99 8.58 20.53
C GLN A 166 -14.53 8.58 20.98
N VAL A 167 -13.59 8.33 20.04
CA VAL A 167 -12.15 8.33 20.32
C VAL A 167 -11.68 9.74 20.71
N SER A 168 -12.15 10.78 20.02
CA SER A 168 -11.82 12.18 20.34
C SER A 168 -12.24 12.58 21.76
N GLN A 169 -13.42 12.16 22.20
CA GLN A 169 -13.94 12.48 23.54
C GLN A 169 -13.08 11.93 24.67
N ILE A 170 -12.57 10.71 24.50
CA ILE A 170 -11.77 10.02 25.53
C ILE A 170 -10.26 10.25 25.41
N MET A 171 -9.83 10.94 24.36
CA MET A 171 -8.40 11.13 24.10
C MET A 171 -7.72 11.95 25.19
N PRO A 172 -6.62 11.44 25.79
CA PRO A 172 -5.87 12.16 26.80
C PRO A 172 -5.11 13.34 26.17
N SER A 173 -5.04 14.46 26.91
CA SER A 173 -4.33 15.67 26.44
C SER A 173 -2.83 15.58 26.66
N ASP A 174 -2.38 14.73 27.59
CA ASP A 174 -0.96 14.57 27.95
C ASP A 174 -0.20 13.56 27.07
N CYS A 175 -0.90 12.70 26.33
CA CYS A 175 -0.29 11.67 25.49
C CYS A 175 -1.18 11.21 24.32
N PRO A 176 -1.64 12.12 23.44
CA PRO A 176 -2.58 11.76 22.37
C PRO A 176 -1.94 10.82 21.35
N GLY A 177 -0.68 11.03 21.00
CA GLY A 177 0.07 10.18 20.08
C GLY A 177 0.26 8.74 20.61
N ASP A 178 0.60 8.59 21.88
CA ASP A 178 0.69 7.26 22.53
C ASP A 178 -0.66 6.56 22.51
N PHE A 179 -1.75 7.28 22.78
CA PHE A 179 -3.10 6.71 22.81
C PHE A 179 -3.56 6.22 21.42
N ASN A 180 -3.37 7.02 20.36
CA ASN A 180 -3.64 6.59 18.99
C ASN A 180 -2.81 5.36 18.62
N GLN A 181 -1.51 5.39 18.87
CA GLN A 181 -0.64 4.25 18.60
C GLN A 181 -1.01 3.02 19.43
N ALA A 182 -1.45 3.18 20.67
CA ALA A 182 -1.89 2.09 21.53
C ALA A 182 -3.13 1.37 21.00
N LEU A 183 -4.12 2.12 20.50
CA LEU A 183 -5.30 1.55 19.83
C LEU A 183 -4.93 0.76 18.57
N MET A 184 -4.05 1.31 17.73
CA MET A 184 -3.57 0.65 16.52
C MET A 184 -2.77 -0.61 16.86
N GLU A 185 -1.85 -0.54 17.82
CA GLU A 185 -1.01 -1.66 18.26
C GLU A 185 -1.83 -2.78 18.86
N LEU A 186 -2.77 -2.47 19.75
CA LEU A 186 -3.69 -3.45 20.31
C LEU A 186 -4.44 -4.19 19.19
N GLY A 187 -4.95 -3.45 18.22
CA GLY A 187 -5.62 -4.02 17.06
C GLY A 187 -4.69 -4.92 16.22
N ALA A 188 -3.42 -4.56 16.10
CA ALA A 188 -2.46 -5.30 15.29
C ALA A 188 -1.98 -6.61 15.92
N VAL A 189 -1.83 -6.67 17.27
CA VAL A 189 -1.14 -7.78 17.95
C VAL A 189 -2.01 -8.59 18.92
N ILE A 190 -3.06 -8.01 19.47
CA ILE A 190 -3.97 -8.64 20.45
C ILE A 190 -5.38 -8.82 19.86
N CYS A 191 -6.04 -7.72 19.50
CA CYS A 191 -7.40 -7.70 18.99
C CYS A 191 -7.43 -7.92 17.47
N VAL A 192 -6.86 -9.04 17.00
CA VAL A 192 -6.61 -9.32 15.58
C VAL A 192 -7.88 -9.50 14.74
N PRO A 193 -7.83 -9.23 13.39
CA PRO A 193 -9.00 -9.35 12.52
C PRO A 193 -9.33 -10.78 12.09
N ASN A 194 -8.33 -11.67 12.06
CA ASN A 194 -8.45 -13.04 11.58
C ASN A 194 -7.89 -14.00 12.64
N GLY A 195 -8.60 -15.09 12.89
CA GLY A 195 -8.29 -16.00 13.98
C GLY A 195 -8.78 -15.49 15.33
N GLN A 196 -8.49 -16.25 16.38
CA GLN A 196 -8.94 -15.94 17.72
C GLN A 196 -8.21 -14.72 18.30
N ALA A 197 -8.97 -13.72 18.74
CA ALA A 197 -8.42 -12.57 19.45
C ALA A 197 -7.83 -13.02 20.81
N LYS A 198 -6.70 -12.44 21.20
CA LYS A 198 -5.99 -12.81 22.44
C LYS A 198 -6.58 -12.06 23.66
N CYS A 199 -7.86 -12.30 23.95
CA CYS A 199 -8.57 -11.56 24.99
C CYS A 199 -8.00 -11.74 26.38
N ALA A 200 -7.39 -12.89 26.68
CA ALA A 200 -6.71 -13.13 27.95
C ALA A 200 -5.46 -12.25 28.17
N GLU A 201 -4.81 -11.77 27.09
CA GLU A 201 -3.66 -10.87 27.14
C GLU A 201 -4.07 -9.39 26.99
N CYS A 202 -5.37 -9.11 26.81
CA CYS A 202 -5.84 -7.77 26.49
C CYS A 202 -5.92 -6.86 27.73
N PRO A 203 -5.22 -5.71 27.76
CA PRO A 203 -5.18 -4.82 28.92
C PRO A 203 -6.53 -4.18 29.25
N ILE A 204 -7.48 -4.24 28.32
CA ILE A 204 -8.82 -3.63 28.43
C ILE A 204 -9.96 -4.64 28.27
N ALA A 205 -9.66 -5.94 28.46
CA ALA A 205 -10.67 -7.01 28.36
C ALA A 205 -11.83 -6.81 29.36
N PHE A 206 -11.54 -6.25 30.55
CA PHE A 206 -12.51 -6.01 31.62
C PHE A 206 -13.67 -5.09 31.23
N THR A 207 -13.49 -4.21 30.23
CA THR A 207 -14.54 -3.32 29.71
C THR A 207 -15.16 -3.80 28.40
N CYS A 208 -14.58 -4.82 27.73
CA CYS A 208 -14.96 -5.22 26.40
C CYS A 208 -16.30 -5.99 26.40
N LEU A 209 -17.34 -5.40 25.80
CA LEU A 209 -18.66 -6.02 25.75
C LEU A 209 -18.69 -7.22 24.79
N ALA A 210 -17.99 -7.15 23.64
CA ALA A 210 -17.90 -8.28 22.73
C ALA A 210 -17.25 -9.49 23.41
N HIS A 211 -16.22 -9.30 24.21
CA HIS A 211 -15.58 -10.38 24.98
C HIS A 211 -16.49 -10.93 26.07
N ARG A 212 -17.21 -10.07 26.79
CA ARG A 212 -18.16 -10.49 27.81
C ARG A 212 -19.30 -11.36 27.28
N HIS A 213 -19.65 -11.17 26.01
CA HIS A 213 -20.78 -11.81 25.36
C HIS A 213 -20.37 -12.81 24.25
N ASP A 214 -19.07 -13.18 24.18
CA ASP A 214 -18.49 -14.12 23.19
C ASP A 214 -18.80 -13.75 21.73
N LYS A 215 -18.69 -12.45 21.38
CA LYS A 215 -19.02 -11.89 20.05
C LYS A 215 -17.82 -11.35 19.26
N GLU A 216 -16.59 -11.64 19.68
CA GLU A 216 -15.37 -11.10 19.06
C GLU A 216 -15.27 -11.49 17.56
N ASP A 217 -15.71 -12.69 17.22
CA ASP A 217 -15.65 -13.18 15.83
C ASP A 217 -16.74 -12.59 14.93
N MET A 218 -17.83 -12.06 15.54
CA MET A 218 -18.94 -11.45 14.83
C MET A 218 -18.72 -9.96 14.58
N ILE A 219 -17.85 -9.31 15.35
CA ILE A 219 -17.58 -7.86 15.34
C ILE A 219 -16.13 -7.60 14.91
N PRO A 220 -15.89 -6.65 14.01
CA PRO A 220 -16.83 -5.67 13.44
C PRO A 220 -17.63 -6.22 12.26
N VAL A 221 -18.85 -5.70 12.08
CA VAL A 221 -19.66 -5.99 10.91
C VAL A 221 -19.15 -5.20 9.69
N LYS A 222 -19.08 -5.87 8.54
CA LYS A 222 -18.74 -5.27 7.25
C LYS A 222 -19.69 -5.77 6.18
N ALA A 223 -20.20 -4.86 5.35
CA ALA A 223 -20.94 -5.25 4.17
C ALA A 223 -20.08 -6.13 3.23
N PRO A 224 -20.68 -7.13 2.56
CA PRO A 224 -19.98 -7.94 1.58
C PRO A 224 -19.43 -7.07 0.46
N LYS A 225 -18.21 -7.38 0.02
CA LYS A 225 -17.58 -6.67 -1.10
C LYS A 225 -18.27 -7.04 -2.41
N LYS A 226 -18.42 -6.06 -3.30
CA LYS A 226 -18.87 -6.33 -4.68
C LYS A 226 -17.92 -7.32 -5.36
N ALA A 227 -18.47 -8.17 -6.22
CA ALA A 227 -17.68 -9.07 -7.06
C ALA A 227 -16.71 -8.25 -7.94
N ARG A 228 -15.51 -8.81 -8.15
CA ARG A 228 -14.52 -8.19 -9.03
C ARG A 228 -14.89 -8.43 -10.48
N THR A 229 -14.59 -7.46 -11.34
CA THR A 229 -14.65 -7.64 -12.79
C THR A 229 -13.47 -8.51 -13.22
N GLN A 230 -13.73 -9.53 -14.06
CA GLN A 230 -12.67 -10.36 -14.64
C GLN A 230 -12.19 -9.70 -15.94
N ASP A 231 -10.87 -9.62 -16.11
CA ASP A 231 -10.20 -9.10 -17.29
C ASP A 231 -9.20 -10.16 -17.78
N ASN A 232 -9.52 -10.79 -18.89
CA ASN A 232 -8.68 -11.80 -19.51
C ASN A 232 -7.60 -11.10 -20.35
N ARG A 233 -6.35 -11.54 -20.19
CA ARG A 233 -5.20 -10.95 -20.90
C ARG A 233 -4.26 -12.01 -21.43
N THR A 234 -3.67 -11.69 -22.58
CA THR A 234 -2.51 -12.41 -23.12
C THR A 234 -1.26 -11.55 -22.90
N VAL A 235 -0.27 -12.10 -22.24
CA VAL A 235 1.01 -11.45 -21.90
C VAL A 235 2.12 -12.03 -22.77
N PHE A 236 2.97 -11.17 -23.32
CA PHE A 236 4.05 -11.57 -24.22
C PHE A 236 5.41 -11.29 -23.57
N ILE A 237 6.21 -12.32 -23.41
CA ILE A 237 7.61 -12.24 -23.01
C ILE A 237 8.46 -12.33 -24.28
N ILE A 238 8.65 -11.18 -24.94
CA ILE A 238 9.37 -11.08 -26.21
C ILE A 238 10.86 -10.89 -25.92
N GLN A 239 11.70 -11.80 -26.41
CA GLN A 239 13.12 -11.85 -26.08
C GLN A 239 14.04 -11.97 -27.30
N ASP A 240 15.19 -11.28 -27.21
CA ASP A 240 16.35 -11.43 -28.07
C ASP A 240 17.57 -11.55 -27.15
N GLY A 241 18.16 -12.74 -27.08
CA GLY A 241 19.22 -13.06 -26.13
C GLY A 241 18.80 -12.77 -24.68
N GLU A 242 19.55 -11.91 -24.00
CA GLU A 242 19.30 -11.50 -22.62
C GLU A 242 18.35 -10.31 -22.48
N CYS A 243 17.94 -9.71 -23.59
CA CYS A 243 17.03 -8.56 -23.58
C CYS A 243 15.57 -9.00 -23.66
N THR A 244 14.71 -8.34 -22.92
CA THR A 244 13.26 -8.53 -22.95
C THR A 244 12.58 -7.21 -23.29
N ALA A 245 11.54 -7.27 -24.11
CA ALA A 245 10.73 -6.11 -24.44
C ALA A 245 9.80 -5.75 -23.28
N ILE A 246 9.80 -4.48 -22.92
CA ILE A 246 8.83 -3.86 -22.02
C ILE A 246 8.26 -2.60 -22.69
N ARG A 247 7.17 -2.07 -22.18
CA ARG A 247 6.66 -0.76 -22.59
C ARG A 247 6.14 0.04 -21.41
N LYS A 248 6.10 1.37 -21.56
CA LYS A 248 5.49 2.26 -20.56
C LYS A 248 3.98 2.26 -20.72
N ARG A 249 3.26 2.14 -19.65
CA ARG A 249 1.79 2.25 -19.64
C ARG A 249 1.37 3.72 -19.79
N PRO A 250 0.14 3.96 -20.32
CA PRO A 250 -0.42 5.31 -20.37
C PRO A 250 -0.40 6.01 -19.01
N GLU A 251 -0.36 7.34 -19.03
CA GLU A 251 -0.35 8.19 -17.82
C GLU A 251 -1.66 8.16 -17.01
N LYS A 252 -2.70 7.49 -17.53
CA LYS A 252 -4.01 7.35 -16.88
C LYS A 252 -4.44 5.88 -16.83
N GLY A 253 -5.25 5.55 -15.83
CA GLY A 253 -5.81 4.21 -15.67
C GLY A 253 -5.04 3.32 -14.68
N LEU A 254 -5.32 2.02 -14.75
CA LEU A 254 -4.71 1.03 -13.86
C LEU A 254 -3.20 0.94 -14.10
N LEU A 255 -2.39 1.03 -13.05
CA LEU A 255 -0.92 0.97 -13.12
C LEU A 255 -0.30 2.06 -14.03
N ALA A 256 -0.92 3.24 -14.12
CA ALA A 256 -0.51 4.35 -14.97
C ALA A 256 0.99 4.68 -14.82
N GLY A 257 1.66 4.97 -15.93
CA GLY A 257 3.06 5.39 -16.00
C GLY A 257 4.11 4.36 -15.55
N LEU A 258 3.68 3.15 -15.15
CA LEU A 258 4.59 2.04 -14.86
C LEU A 258 5.00 1.29 -16.12
N TYR A 259 5.99 0.43 -16.00
CA TYR A 259 6.40 -0.43 -17.11
C TYR A 259 5.71 -1.79 -17.04
N GLU A 260 5.42 -2.37 -18.20
CA GLU A 260 4.75 -3.65 -18.31
C GLU A 260 5.38 -4.53 -19.40
N LEU A 261 5.15 -5.83 -19.29
CA LEU A 261 5.30 -6.71 -20.44
C LEU A 261 4.24 -6.37 -21.49
N PRO A 262 4.55 -6.37 -22.78
CA PRO A 262 3.55 -6.25 -23.85
C PRO A 262 2.39 -7.20 -23.59
N ASN A 263 1.17 -6.71 -23.70
CA ASN A 263 -0.03 -7.52 -23.44
C ASN A 263 -1.24 -6.97 -24.19
N THR A 264 -2.23 -7.82 -24.41
CA THR A 264 -3.50 -7.46 -25.03
C THR A 264 -4.67 -8.06 -24.26
N GLN A 265 -5.87 -7.54 -24.52
CA GLN A 265 -7.11 -8.06 -23.96
C GLN A 265 -7.50 -9.39 -24.64
N GLY A 266 -8.10 -10.29 -23.87
CA GLY A 266 -8.50 -11.62 -24.32
C GLY A 266 -7.40 -12.67 -24.17
N HIS A 267 -7.78 -13.94 -24.39
CA HIS A 267 -6.86 -15.07 -24.46
C HIS A 267 -6.64 -15.42 -25.93
N LEU A 268 -5.46 -15.13 -26.45
CA LEU A 268 -5.08 -15.43 -27.81
C LEU A 268 -4.53 -16.86 -27.93
N LYS A 269 -4.79 -17.52 -29.05
CA LYS A 269 -4.11 -18.76 -29.42
C LYS A 269 -2.67 -18.45 -29.87
N SER A 270 -1.80 -19.46 -29.93
CA SER A 270 -0.41 -19.31 -30.34
C SER A 270 -0.24 -18.65 -31.72
N GLU A 271 -1.13 -18.97 -32.65
CA GLU A 271 -1.11 -18.39 -34.01
C GLU A 271 -1.37 -16.87 -34.00
N ASP A 272 -2.40 -16.45 -33.22
CA ASP A 272 -2.74 -15.04 -33.08
C ASP A 272 -1.67 -14.28 -32.28
N ALA A 273 -1.03 -14.95 -31.29
CA ALA A 273 0.09 -14.41 -30.55
C ALA A 273 1.30 -14.13 -31.43
N LEU A 274 1.60 -15.01 -32.39
CA LEU A 274 2.66 -14.81 -33.39
C LEU A 274 2.30 -13.66 -34.36
N LEU A 275 1.04 -13.54 -34.76
CA LEU A 275 0.58 -12.43 -35.60
C LEU A 275 0.74 -11.10 -34.89
N TYR A 276 0.34 -11.01 -33.62
CA TYR A 276 0.52 -9.82 -32.79
C TYR A 276 2.00 -9.37 -32.74
N VAL A 277 2.94 -10.31 -32.56
CA VAL A 277 4.37 -9.97 -32.53
C VAL A 277 4.89 -9.50 -33.88
N LYS A 278 4.37 -10.06 -34.98
CA LYS A 278 4.68 -9.58 -36.35
C LYS A 278 4.14 -8.18 -36.61
N GLU A 279 2.96 -7.85 -36.10
CA GLU A 279 2.39 -6.49 -36.19
C GLU A 279 3.24 -5.44 -35.47
N LEU A 280 3.99 -5.84 -34.41
CA LEU A 280 5.00 -5.00 -33.77
C LEU A 280 6.27 -4.81 -34.62
N GLY A 281 6.35 -5.37 -35.83
CA GLY A 281 7.52 -5.32 -36.71
C GLY A 281 8.66 -6.25 -36.30
N LEU A 282 8.35 -7.28 -35.50
CA LEU A 282 9.32 -8.26 -35.02
C LEU A 282 9.16 -9.60 -35.76
N ASP A 283 10.26 -10.34 -35.91
CA ASP A 283 10.28 -11.64 -36.59
C ASP A 283 10.39 -12.79 -35.57
N PRO A 284 9.28 -13.49 -35.24
CA PRO A 284 9.29 -14.55 -34.26
C PRO A 284 9.95 -15.84 -34.80
N LEU A 285 10.93 -16.37 -34.03
CA LEU A 285 11.63 -17.60 -34.31
C LEU A 285 11.12 -18.80 -33.54
N TYR A 286 10.56 -18.56 -32.33
CA TYR A 286 10.12 -19.61 -31.43
C TYR A 286 9.03 -19.08 -30.49
N ILE A 287 8.05 -19.92 -30.19
CA ILE A 287 6.99 -19.63 -29.22
C ILE A 287 6.83 -20.77 -28.23
N GLU A 288 6.67 -20.43 -26.95
CA GLU A 288 6.43 -21.34 -25.84
C GLU A 288 5.26 -20.81 -25.01
N GLU A 289 4.24 -21.62 -24.79
CA GLU A 289 3.16 -21.27 -23.89
C GLU A 289 3.62 -21.45 -22.42
N LEU A 290 3.37 -20.45 -21.59
CA LEU A 290 3.73 -20.45 -20.19
C LEU A 290 2.52 -20.76 -19.31
N PRO A 291 2.75 -21.25 -18.06
CA PRO A 291 1.66 -21.48 -17.12
C PRO A 291 0.80 -20.22 -16.95
N PRO A 292 -0.53 -20.37 -16.93
CA PRO A 292 -1.43 -19.24 -16.71
C PRO A 292 -1.23 -18.66 -15.31
N ALA A 293 -1.50 -17.37 -15.17
CA ALA A 293 -1.38 -16.66 -13.90
C ALA A 293 -2.60 -15.79 -13.66
N LYS A 294 -2.79 -15.38 -12.39
CA LYS A 294 -3.80 -14.40 -12.03
C LYS A 294 -3.22 -13.34 -11.12
N HIS A 295 -3.74 -12.13 -11.26
CA HIS A 295 -3.45 -11.06 -10.32
C HIS A 295 -4.74 -10.37 -9.88
N ILE A 296 -4.83 -10.07 -8.59
CA ILE A 296 -6.04 -9.52 -7.98
C ILE A 296 -5.79 -8.08 -7.56
N PHE A 297 -6.51 -7.16 -8.20
CA PHE A 297 -6.63 -5.77 -7.78
C PHE A 297 -7.86 -5.57 -6.90
N SER A 298 -8.10 -4.37 -6.42
CA SER A 298 -9.26 -4.07 -5.55
C SER A 298 -10.60 -4.41 -6.20
N HIS A 299 -10.76 -4.10 -7.49
CA HIS A 299 -12.02 -4.20 -8.23
C HIS A 299 -11.94 -5.02 -9.53
N ILE A 300 -10.73 -5.42 -9.94
CA ILE A 300 -10.46 -6.21 -11.16
C ILE A 300 -9.62 -7.43 -10.79
N GLU A 301 -9.86 -8.55 -11.46
CA GLU A 301 -9.02 -9.73 -11.46
C GLU A 301 -8.50 -9.95 -12.88
N TRP A 302 -7.18 -9.85 -13.08
CA TRP A 302 -6.55 -10.26 -14.32
C TRP A 302 -6.36 -11.76 -14.33
N ARG A 303 -6.83 -12.40 -15.43
CA ARG A 303 -6.55 -13.78 -15.77
C ARG A 303 -5.63 -13.77 -16.99
N MET A 304 -4.40 -14.20 -16.77
CA MET A 304 -3.34 -14.07 -17.76
C MET A 304 -2.96 -15.43 -18.34
N GLN A 305 -3.02 -15.52 -19.66
CA GLN A 305 -2.30 -16.50 -20.47
C GLN A 305 -1.01 -15.82 -20.95
N ALA A 306 0.08 -16.55 -21.07
CA ALA A 306 1.33 -15.92 -21.48
C ALA A 306 2.12 -16.78 -22.46
N TYR A 307 2.84 -16.10 -23.34
CA TYR A 307 3.74 -16.69 -24.31
C TYR A 307 5.13 -16.11 -24.18
N ARG A 308 6.12 -16.98 -24.16
CA ARG A 308 7.52 -16.61 -24.37
C ARG A 308 7.84 -16.73 -25.84
N ILE A 309 8.26 -15.63 -26.46
CA ILE A 309 8.53 -15.56 -27.89
C ILE A 309 9.94 -15.05 -28.10
N LYS A 310 10.77 -15.87 -28.74
CA LYS A 310 12.09 -15.45 -29.18
C LYS A 310 11.99 -14.84 -30.57
N VAL A 311 12.65 -13.71 -30.77
CA VAL A 311 12.67 -13.00 -32.06
C VAL A 311 14.09 -12.93 -32.62
N SER A 312 14.22 -12.74 -33.93
CA SER A 312 15.51 -12.65 -34.61
C SER A 312 16.33 -11.44 -34.17
N SER A 313 15.65 -10.29 -34.01
CA SER A 313 16.24 -9.07 -33.48
C SER A 313 15.16 -8.16 -32.92
N LEU A 314 15.41 -7.57 -31.77
CA LEU A 314 14.57 -6.54 -31.19
C LEU A 314 14.73 -5.17 -31.88
N LYS A 315 15.83 -4.99 -32.64
CA LYS A 315 16.13 -3.72 -33.35
C LYS A 315 15.29 -3.49 -34.60
N THR A 316 14.56 -4.49 -35.06
CA THR A 316 13.73 -4.40 -36.26
C THR A 316 12.35 -3.79 -36.03
N THR A 317 11.93 -3.64 -34.77
CA THR A 317 10.62 -3.09 -34.43
C THR A 317 10.44 -1.66 -34.92
N GLN A 318 9.23 -1.36 -35.40
CA GLN A 318 8.78 -0.01 -35.71
C GLN A 318 8.00 0.62 -34.55
N ASP A 319 7.68 -0.17 -33.51
CA ASP A 319 6.98 0.30 -32.33
C ASP A 319 7.95 1.05 -31.41
N LYS A 320 7.82 2.38 -31.39
CA LYS A 320 8.66 3.28 -30.57
C LYS A 320 8.36 3.21 -29.07
N GLU A 321 7.27 2.56 -28.68
CA GLU A 321 6.90 2.39 -27.28
C GLU A 321 7.59 1.18 -26.63
N LEU A 322 8.13 0.27 -27.43
CA LEU A 322 8.89 -0.87 -26.94
C LEU A 322 10.29 -0.47 -26.51
N ILE A 323 10.65 -0.83 -25.30
CA ILE A 323 11.96 -0.64 -24.69
C ILE A 323 12.57 -2.03 -24.47
N PHE A 324 13.81 -2.19 -24.86
CA PHE A 324 14.53 -3.46 -24.70
C PHE A 324 15.52 -3.38 -23.56
N VAL A 325 15.33 -4.24 -22.56
CA VAL A 325 16.05 -4.14 -21.29
C VAL A 325 16.67 -5.48 -20.94
N SER A 326 17.90 -5.44 -20.43
CA SER A 326 18.49 -6.59 -19.74
C SER A 326 17.81 -6.79 -18.37
N LYS A 327 17.96 -7.96 -17.77
CA LYS A 327 17.46 -8.24 -16.42
C LYS A 327 18.02 -7.26 -15.39
N GLU A 328 19.29 -6.91 -15.50
CA GLU A 328 19.96 -5.94 -14.62
C GLU A 328 19.34 -4.55 -14.76
N GLN A 329 19.19 -4.05 -15.99
CA GLN A 329 18.54 -2.74 -16.24
C GLN A 329 17.12 -2.70 -15.73
N SER A 330 16.32 -3.74 -16.01
CA SER A 330 14.96 -3.87 -15.51
C SER A 330 14.93 -3.86 -13.98
N GLY A 331 15.84 -4.56 -13.32
CA GLY A 331 15.95 -4.58 -11.87
C GLY A 331 16.28 -3.22 -11.26
N LYS A 332 17.08 -2.38 -11.91
CA LYS A 332 17.56 -1.11 -11.37
C LYS A 332 16.73 0.11 -11.76
N GLN A 333 16.19 0.14 -12.98
CA GLN A 333 15.65 1.39 -13.56
C GLN A 333 14.13 1.39 -13.72
N TYR A 334 13.53 0.26 -14.10
CA TYR A 334 12.14 0.21 -14.52
C TYR A 334 11.23 -0.36 -13.43
N ALA A 335 10.22 0.40 -13.04
CA ALA A 335 9.22 -0.04 -12.07
C ALA A 335 8.19 -0.94 -12.75
N ILE A 336 8.33 -2.26 -12.58
CA ILE A 336 7.41 -3.27 -13.13
C ILE A 336 6.51 -3.77 -12.00
N PRO A 337 5.18 -3.60 -12.09
CA PRO A 337 4.28 -3.95 -11.02
C PRO A 337 4.22 -5.46 -10.75
N SER A 338 3.92 -5.82 -9.50
CA SER A 338 3.75 -7.20 -9.03
C SER A 338 2.67 -7.99 -9.79
N ALA A 339 1.83 -7.31 -10.59
CA ALA A 339 0.89 -7.95 -11.49
C ALA A 339 1.57 -8.93 -12.47
N PHE A 340 2.81 -8.64 -12.87
CA PHE A 340 3.63 -9.51 -13.72
C PHE A 340 4.59 -10.42 -12.93
N GLY A 341 4.39 -10.55 -11.62
CA GLY A 341 5.27 -11.32 -10.72
C GLY A 341 5.45 -12.78 -11.10
N ALA A 342 4.42 -13.43 -11.68
CA ALA A 342 4.52 -14.78 -12.20
C ALA A 342 5.58 -14.94 -13.31
N TYR A 343 5.90 -13.85 -13.99
CA TYR A 343 6.85 -13.82 -15.11
C TYR A 343 8.16 -13.09 -14.76
N ALA A 344 8.37 -12.77 -13.47
CA ALA A 344 9.51 -11.97 -12.99
C ALA A 344 10.86 -12.57 -13.39
N LYS A 345 11.02 -13.90 -13.38
CA LYS A 345 12.26 -14.61 -13.77
C LYS A 345 12.75 -14.29 -15.18
N TYR A 346 11.87 -13.83 -16.06
CA TYR A 346 12.23 -13.47 -17.43
C TYR A 346 12.68 -12.00 -17.56
N ILE A 347 12.39 -11.17 -16.54
CA ILE A 347 12.56 -9.72 -16.60
C ILE A 347 13.57 -9.22 -15.57
N LYS A 348 13.77 -9.93 -14.46
CA LYS A 348 14.63 -9.55 -13.35
C LYS A 348 15.60 -10.68 -13.03
N GLU A 349 16.73 -10.33 -12.44
CA GLU A 349 17.60 -11.30 -11.81
C GLU A 349 16.88 -11.94 -10.62
N GLU A 350 17.12 -13.22 -10.41
CA GLU A 350 16.61 -13.89 -9.21
C GLU A 350 17.32 -13.29 -8.00
N THR A 351 16.57 -12.60 -7.18
CA THR A 351 17.07 -12.16 -5.87
C THR A 351 17.22 -13.43 -5.03
N ILE A 352 18.45 -13.86 -4.80
CA ILE A 352 18.74 -14.90 -3.82
C ILE A 352 18.21 -14.38 -2.48
N ARG A 353 17.14 -15.02 -2.00
CA ARG A 353 16.50 -14.72 -0.71
C ARG A 353 17.29 -15.31 0.44
#